data_3a14038bebd1df2e023927700c7ccdc6
#
_entry.id   3a14038bebd1df2e023927700c7ccdc6
#
_cell.length_a   1.000
_cell.length_b   1.000
_cell.length_c   1.000
_cell.angle_alpha   90.00
_cell.angle_beta   90.00
_cell.angle_gamma   90.00
#
_symmetry.space_group_name_H-M   'P 1'
#
loop_
_entity.id
_entity.type
_entity.pdbx_description
1 polymer ?
#
loop_
_entity_poly.entity_id
_entity_poly.type
_entity_poly.pdbx_seq_one_letter_code
_entity_poly.pdbx_strand_id
1 'polypeptide(L)'
;MQTRKIILEAAASLMNMHGVVNVTLRDVAKATNKSYGNITYHFATKDALLLGLFEAMDEALQALQTQPADTDLFAYLLDLPLLNFEISTQYLFFTTDLVEIKRNHPAVFERIHAMNEARRLRWRGLLESLQAHGYLRDELERADLDYLMLLSVSVRTFYLQWQSPETLQAQAFAQTVNKLLVPYLTEKATATYDRWNKTQDPM
;
A
#
# COMPACT_ATOMS: atom_id res chain seq x y z
N MET A 1 7.25 16.04 -17.81
CA MET A 1 7.23 14.83 -16.96
C MET A 1 8.18 14.92 -15.75
N GLN A 2 9.44 15.27 -15.91
CA GLN A 2 10.43 15.30 -14.79
C GLN A 2 10.07 16.25 -13.63
N THR A 3 9.59 17.47 -13.92
CA THR A 3 9.23 18.45 -12.87
C THR A 3 8.06 17.98 -11.99
N ARG A 4 7.01 17.39 -12.58
CA ARG A 4 5.87 16.86 -11.81
C ARG A 4 6.33 15.76 -10.83
N LYS A 5 7.22 14.87 -11.26
CA LYS A 5 7.78 13.81 -10.42
C LYS A 5 8.56 14.39 -9.23
N ILE A 6 9.46 15.35 -9.47
CA ILE A 6 10.23 16.03 -8.41
C ILE A 6 9.30 16.69 -7.37
N ILE A 7 8.20 17.32 -7.82
CA ILE A 7 7.21 17.94 -6.93
C ILE A 7 6.53 16.88 -6.05
N LEU A 8 6.10 15.76 -6.64
CA LEU A 8 5.44 14.69 -5.90
C LEU A 8 6.39 14.03 -4.89
N GLU A 9 7.63 13.75 -5.26
CA GLU A 9 8.64 13.16 -4.34
C GLU A 9 8.92 14.08 -3.14
N ALA A 10 9.13 15.38 -3.40
CA ALA A 10 9.35 16.34 -2.33
C ALA A 10 8.12 16.51 -1.42
N ALA A 11 6.91 16.52 -2.01
CA ALA A 11 5.66 16.61 -1.25
C ALA A 11 5.43 15.38 -0.38
N ALA A 12 5.68 14.17 -0.90
CA ALA A 12 5.56 12.92 -0.13
C ALA A 12 6.52 12.92 1.06
N SER A 13 7.78 13.30 0.85
CA SER A 13 8.78 13.39 1.92
C SER A 13 8.38 14.41 3.01
N LEU A 14 7.92 15.60 2.61
CA LEU A 14 7.45 16.63 3.55
C LEU A 14 6.23 16.16 4.34
N MET A 15 5.25 15.52 3.68
CA MET A 15 4.03 15.04 4.33
C MET A 15 4.32 13.89 5.29
N ASN A 16 5.23 12.98 4.95
CA ASN A 16 5.69 11.94 5.87
C ASN A 16 6.37 12.52 7.12
N MET A 17 7.12 13.61 6.96
CA MET A 17 7.89 14.21 8.05
C MET A 17 7.04 15.12 8.94
N HIS A 18 6.13 15.88 8.36
CA HIS A 18 5.43 16.96 9.05
C HIS A 18 3.91 16.76 9.16
N GLY A 19 3.37 15.72 8.53
CA GLY A 19 1.94 15.49 8.39
C GLY A 19 1.28 16.35 7.30
N VAL A 20 0.16 15.85 6.78
CA VAL A 20 -0.57 16.51 5.69
C VAL A 20 -0.99 17.93 6.06
N VAL A 21 -1.49 18.16 7.28
CA VAL A 21 -2.01 19.49 7.70
C VAL A 21 -0.94 20.58 7.60
N ASN A 22 0.29 20.28 7.96
CA ASN A 22 1.37 21.24 8.11
C ASN A 22 2.13 21.55 6.81
N VAL A 23 1.87 20.83 5.72
CA VAL A 23 2.55 21.02 4.43
C VAL A 23 1.70 21.84 3.47
N THR A 24 2.25 22.93 2.96
CA THR A 24 1.63 23.80 1.96
C THR A 24 2.31 23.71 0.60
N LEU A 25 1.67 24.19 -0.47
CA LEU A 25 2.30 24.30 -1.80
C LEU A 25 3.56 25.21 -1.80
N ARG A 26 3.64 26.17 -0.85
CA ARG A 26 4.82 27.02 -0.67
C ARG A 26 6.00 26.24 -0.08
N ASP A 27 5.74 25.31 0.84
CA ASP A 27 6.78 24.47 1.42
C ASP A 27 7.36 23.53 0.35
N VAL A 28 6.50 22.98 -0.51
CA VAL A 28 6.93 22.17 -1.66
C VAL A 28 7.74 23.01 -2.66
N ALA A 29 7.37 24.27 -2.91
CA ALA A 29 8.12 25.18 -3.76
C ALA A 29 9.53 25.42 -3.20
N LYS A 30 9.63 25.66 -1.90
CA LYS A 30 10.90 25.80 -1.16
C LYS A 30 11.78 24.55 -1.28
N ALA A 31 11.22 23.38 -0.97
CA ALA A 31 11.95 22.11 -0.98
C ALA A 31 12.46 21.72 -2.37
N THR A 32 11.74 22.10 -3.42
CA THR A 32 12.12 21.81 -4.81
C THR A 32 12.95 22.90 -5.47
N ASN A 33 13.23 24.01 -4.76
CA ASN A 33 13.86 25.21 -5.31
C ASN A 33 13.15 25.74 -6.58
N LYS A 34 11.81 25.72 -6.56
CA LYS A 34 10.97 26.19 -7.66
C LYS A 34 10.10 27.36 -7.21
N SER A 35 9.65 28.18 -8.18
CA SER A 35 8.68 29.24 -7.86
C SER A 35 7.32 28.65 -7.46
N TYR A 36 6.58 29.36 -6.61
CA TYR A 36 5.20 29.00 -6.28
C TYR A 36 4.32 28.86 -7.52
N GLY A 37 4.48 29.75 -8.52
CA GLY A 37 3.78 29.68 -9.81
C GLY A 37 4.09 28.40 -10.60
N ASN A 38 5.30 27.86 -10.47
CA ASN A 38 5.64 26.58 -11.09
C ASN A 38 4.92 25.42 -10.40
N ILE A 39 4.80 25.43 -9.07
CA ILE A 39 4.03 24.41 -8.35
C ILE A 39 2.55 24.47 -8.71
N THR A 40 1.94 25.69 -8.68
CA THR A 40 0.51 25.86 -8.97
C THR A 40 0.15 25.60 -10.42
N TYR A 41 1.09 25.70 -11.35
CA TYR A 41 0.92 25.24 -12.73
C TYR A 41 0.68 23.72 -12.80
N HIS A 42 1.39 22.94 -11.99
CA HIS A 42 1.23 21.47 -11.95
C HIS A 42 0.10 21.03 -11.02
N PHE A 43 -0.07 21.70 -9.90
CA PHE A 43 -1.04 21.39 -8.84
C PHE A 43 -1.65 22.67 -8.30
N ALA A 44 -2.79 23.09 -8.85
CA ALA A 44 -3.43 24.35 -8.53
C ALA A 44 -3.83 24.48 -7.04
N THR A 45 -4.11 23.36 -6.38
CA THR A 45 -4.53 23.30 -4.97
C THR A 45 -3.81 22.16 -4.25
N LYS A 46 -3.90 22.16 -2.91
CA LYS A 46 -3.42 21.05 -2.09
C LYS A 46 -4.18 19.76 -2.39
N ASP A 47 -5.48 19.84 -2.67
CA ASP A 47 -6.29 18.68 -3.06
C ASP A 47 -5.79 18.07 -4.38
N ALA A 48 -5.46 18.91 -5.36
CA ALA A 48 -4.87 18.46 -6.62
C ALA A 48 -3.51 17.77 -6.41
N LEU A 49 -2.69 18.30 -5.48
CA LEU A 49 -1.42 17.67 -5.11
C LEU A 49 -1.63 16.32 -4.42
N LEU A 50 -2.55 16.24 -3.46
CA LEU A 50 -2.89 14.98 -2.76
C LEU A 50 -3.42 13.92 -3.72
N LEU A 51 -4.30 14.30 -4.64
CA LEU A 51 -4.79 13.39 -5.69
C LEU A 51 -3.64 12.91 -6.59
N GLY A 52 -2.76 13.81 -7.01
CA GLY A 52 -1.59 13.45 -7.82
C GLY A 52 -0.62 12.51 -7.10
N LEU A 53 -0.46 12.66 -5.78
CA LEU A 53 0.33 11.75 -4.94
C LEU A 53 -0.33 10.37 -4.85
N PHE A 54 -1.65 10.33 -4.66
CA PHE A 54 -2.39 9.08 -4.59
C PHE A 54 -2.38 8.32 -5.92
N GLU A 55 -2.56 9.03 -7.04
CA GLU A 55 -2.45 8.45 -8.39
C GLU A 55 -1.05 7.86 -8.64
N ALA A 56 0.01 8.59 -8.29
CA ALA A 56 1.38 8.11 -8.44
C ALA A 56 1.66 6.85 -7.58
N MET A 57 1.14 6.82 -6.35
CA MET A 57 1.19 5.64 -5.48
C MET A 57 0.45 4.46 -6.11
N ASP A 58 -0.77 4.68 -6.62
CA ASP A 58 -1.59 3.62 -7.21
C ASP A 58 -0.97 3.06 -8.49
N GLU A 59 -0.43 3.92 -9.36
CA GLU A 59 0.33 3.51 -10.54
C GLU A 59 1.54 2.65 -10.18
N ALA A 60 2.32 3.04 -9.16
CA ALA A 60 3.47 2.28 -8.69
C ALA A 60 3.06 0.91 -8.12
N LEU A 61 1.98 0.85 -7.32
CA LEU A 61 1.45 -0.40 -6.79
C LEU A 61 0.91 -1.32 -7.90
N GLN A 62 0.24 -0.76 -8.91
CA GLN A 62 -0.27 -1.54 -10.05
C GLN A 62 0.86 -2.13 -10.88
N ALA A 63 1.95 -1.39 -11.08
CA ALA A 63 3.13 -1.90 -11.80
C ALA A 63 3.76 -3.14 -11.13
N LEU A 64 3.69 -3.24 -9.80
CA LEU A 64 4.17 -4.40 -9.04
C LEU A 64 3.19 -5.57 -9.03
N GLN A 65 1.90 -5.35 -9.35
CA GLN A 65 0.86 -6.39 -9.32
C GLN A 65 0.82 -7.26 -10.59
N THR A 66 1.74 -7.08 -11.52
CA THR A 66 1.86 -7.96 -12.68
C THR A 66 2.63 -9.21 -12.27
N GLN A 67 1.90 -10.32 -12.06
CA GLN A 67 2.53 -11.60 -11.76
C GLN A 67 3.46 -12.01 -12.92
N PRO A 68 4.72 -12.36 -12.66
CA PRO A 68 5.60 -12.92 -13.68
C PRO A 68 5.04 -14.26 -14.19
N ALA A 69 5.15 -14.53 -15.51
CA ALA A 69 4.51 -15.67 -16.16
C ALA A 69 4.89 -17.04 -15.56
N ASP A 70 6.12 -17.16 -15.03
CA ASP A 70 6.67 -18.42 -14.51
C ASP A 70 6.62 -18.51 -12.97
N THR A 71 5.93 -17.58 -12.29
CA THR A 71 5.88 -17.55 -10.82
C THR A 71 4.62 -18.24 -10.33
N ASP A 72 4.77 -19.15 -9.34
CA ASP A 72 3.66 -19.73 -8.60
C ASP A 72 2.80 -18.65 -7.96
N LEU A 73 1.47 -18.73 -8.14
CA LEU A 73 0.52 -17.72 -7.68
C LEU A 73 0.60 -17.47 -6.17
N PHE A 74 0.81 -18.53 -5.39
CA PHE A 74 0.86 -18.42 -3.93
C PHE A 74 2.21 -17.83 -3.47
N ALA A 75 3.32 -18.23 -4.08
CA ALA A 75 4.63 -17.63 -3.82
C ALA A 75 4.61 -16.13 -4.14
N TYR A 76 4.03 -15.75 -5.28
CA TYR A 76 3.85 -14.34 -5.62
C TYR A 76 3.02 -13.58 -4.59
N LEU A 77 1.90 -14.16 -4.11
CA LEU A 77 1.10 -13.54 -3.03
C LEU A 77 1.94 -13.29 -1.78
N LEU A 78 2.78 -14.24 -1.36
CA LEU A 78 3.63 -14.11 -0.18
C LEU A 78 4.68 -13.00 -0.34
N ASP A 79 5.15 -12.73 -1.55
CA ASP A 79 6.12 -11.68 -1.82
C ASP A 79 5.47 -10.28 -1.95
N LEU A 80 4.17 -10.18 -2.23
CA LEU A 80 3.49 -8.89 -2.41
C LEU A 80 3.68 -7.89 -1.26
N PRO A 81 3.64 -8.26 0.03
CA PRO A 81 3.93 -7.32 1.10
C PRO A 81 5.35 -6.76 1.06
N LEU A 82 6.36 -7.57 0.68
CA LEU A 82 7.75 -7.12 0.49
C LEU A 82 7.84 -6.13 -0.67
N LEU A 83 7.29 -6.51 -1.83
CA LEU A 83 7.32 -5.68 -3.04
C LEU A 83 6.64 -4.33 -2.85
N ASN A 84 5.56 -4.30 -2.07
CA ASN A 84 4.79 -3.08 -1.81
C ASN A 84 5.34 -2.23 -0.65
N PHE A 85 6.30 -2.74 0.12
CA PHE A 85 6.75 -2.09 1.36
C PHE A 85 7.33 -0.69 1.11
N GLU A 86 8.25 -0.54 0.16
CA GLU A 86 8.87 0.75 -0.15
C GLU A 86 7.84 1.79 -0.59
N ILE A 87 6.87 1.39 -1.44
CA ILE A 87 5.81 2.30 -1.86
C ILE A 87 4.93 2.69 -0.67
N SER A 88 4.58 1.72 0.18
CA SER A 88 3.76 1.97 1.37
C SER A 88 4.43 2.93 2.35
N THR A 89 5.75 2.84 2.52
CA THR A 89 6.52 3.76 3.38
C THR A 89 6.76 5.11 2.72
N GLN A 90 6.98 5.16 1.42
CA GLN A 90 7.10 6.42 0.67
C GLN A 90 5.83 7.29 0.78
N TYR A 91 4.66 6.66 0.83
CA TYR A 91 3.36 7.34 0.93
C TYR A 91 2.67 7.07 2.28
N LEU A 92 3.46 6.93 3.35
CA LEU A 92 2.97 6.56 4.68
C LEU A 92 1.92 7.52 5.23
N PHE A 93 2.03 8.82 4.93
CA PHE A 93 1.07 9.84 5.34
C PHE A 93 -0.37 9.55 4.92
N PHE A 94 -0.63 8.83 3.81
CA PHE A 94 -1.99 8.40 3.45
C PHE A 94 -2.58 7.42 4.47
N THR A 95 -1.73 6.72 5.21
CA THR A 95 -2.14 5.81 6.27
C THR A 95 -2.22 6.53 7.63
N THR A 96 -1.22 7.33 7.96
CA THR A 96 -1.15 8.03 9.26
C THR A 96 -2.12 9.19 9.38
N ASP A 97 -2.35 9.92 8.29
CA ASP A 97 -3.17 11.14 8.27
C ASP A 97 -4.53 10.94 7.58
N LEU A 98 -4.99 9.69 7.43
CA LEU A 98 -6.25 9.39 6.75
C LEU A 98 -7.45 10.11 7.35
N VAL A 99 -7.51 10.23 8.68
CA VAL A 99 -8.59 10.95 9.39
C VAL A 99 -8.56 12.44 9.09
N GLU A 100 -7.36 13.01 9.00
CA GLU A 100 -7.13 14.41 8.61
C GLU A 100 -7.58 14.67 7.17
N ILE A 101 -7.17 13.80 6.24
CA ILE A 101 -7.60 13.87 4.83
C ILE A 101 -9.12 13.79 4.74
N LYS A 102 -9.76 12.88 5.46
CA LYS A 102 -11.22 12.74 5.49
C LYS A 102 -11.92 14.00 5.96
N ARG A 103 -11.37 14.69 6.97
CA ARG A 103 -11.98 15.90 7.57
C ARG A 103 -11.78 17.14 6.71
N ASN A 104 -10.58 17.36 6.21
CA ASN A 104 -10.20 18.63 5.59
C ASN A 104 -10.11 18.57 4.06
N HIS A 105 -10.08 17.37 3.47
CA HIS A 105 -10.01 17.11 2.04
C HIS A 105 -11.04 16.05 1.59
N PRO A 106 -12.35 16.25 1.87
CA PRO A 106 -13.37 15.22 1.68
C PRO A 106 -13.46 14.71 0.22
N ALA A 107 -13.29 15.58 -0.77
CA ALA A 107 -13.29 15.17 -2.18
C ALA A 107 -12.10 14.25 -2.52
N VAL A 108 -10.94 14.50 -1.91
CA VAL A 108 -9.76 13.62 -2.03
C VAL A 108 -10.05 12.27 -1.38
N PHE A 109 -10.61 12.30 -0.17
CA PHE A 109 -10.98 11.06 0.55
C PHE A 109 -11.95 10.19 -0.25
N GLU A 110 -13.01 10.77 -0.82
CA GLU A 110 -13.98 10.03 -1.65
C GLU A 110 -13.31 9.38 -2.87
N ARG A 111 -12.37 10.10 -3.50
CA ARG A 111 -11.60 9.53 -4.63
C ARG A 111 -10.71 8.37 -4.20
N ILE A 112 -10.01 8.51 -3.08
CA ILE A 112 -9.18 7.45 -2.46
C ILE A 112 -10.07 6.24 -2.14
N HIS A 113 -11.23 6.47 -1.54
CA HIS A 113 -12.18 5.41 -1.18
C HIS A 113 -12.65 4.63 -2.41
N ALA A 114 -13.07 5.32 -3.46
CA ALA A 114 -13.52 4.68 -4.71
C ALA A 114 -12.43 3.80 -5.35
N MET A 115 -11.16 4.28 -5.37
CA MET A 115 -10.04 3.51 -5.91
C MET A 115 -9.69 2.31 -5.02
N ASN A 116 -9.80 2.44 -3.70
CA ASN A 116 -9.60 1.33 -2.77
C ASN A 116 -10.67 0.23 -2.93
N GLU A 117 -11.92 0.59 -3.22
CA GLU A 117 -12.98 -0.39 -3.53
C GLU A 117 -12.65 -1.20 -4.80
N ALA A 118 -12.15 -0.56 -5.86
CA ALA A 118 -11.70 -1.27 -7.06
C ALA A 118 -10.52 -2.22 -6.76
N ARG A 119 -9.59 -1.78 -5.90
CA ARG A 119 -8.47 -2.62 -5.44
C ARG A 119 -8.97 -3.81 -4.62
N ARG A 120 -9.97 -3.61 -3.77
CA ARG A 120 -10.61 -4.66 -2.98
C ARG A 120 -11.20 -5.77 -3.85
N LEU A 121 -11.87 -5.40 -4.95
CA LEU A 121 -12.42 -6.40 -5.88
C LEU A 121 -11.32 -7.24 -6.55
N ARG A 122 -10.19 -6.63 -6.93
CA ARG A 122 -9.04 -7.38 -7.49
C ARG A 122 -8.45 -8.36 -6.48
N TRP A 123 -8.29 -7.94 -5.23
CA TRP A 123 -7.81 -8.79 -4.15
C TRP A 123 -8.73 -9.99 -3.90
N ARG A 124 -10.04 -9.78 -3.92
CA ARG A 124 -11.00 -10.88 -3.80
C ARG A 124 -10.80 -11.90 -4.92
N GLY A 125 -10.71 -11.46 -6.16
CA GLY A 125 -10.44 -12.36 -7.29
C GLY A 125 -9.15 -13.16 -7.15
N LEU A 126 -8.10 -12.56 -6.53
CA LEU A 126 -6.87 -13.27 -6.22
C LEU A 126 -7.10 -14.38 -5.17
N LEU A 127 -7.82 -14.10 -4.08
CA LEU A 127 -8.12 -15.09 -3.04
C LEU A 127 -9.01 -16.23 -3.58
N GLU A 128 -10.02 -15.91 -4.39
CA GLU A 128 -10.86 -16.91 -5.09
C GLU A 128 -10.00 -17.78 -6.03
N SER A 129 -9.05 -17.19 -6.73
CA SER A 129 -8.11 -17.95 -7.57
C SER A 129 -7.20 -18.85 -6.75
N LEU A 130 -6.70 -18.40 -5.60
CA LEU A 130 -5.91 -19.24 -4.69
C LEU A 130 -6.70 -20.43 -4.15
N GLN A 131 -7.97 -20.24 -3.83
CA GLN A 131 -8.86 -21.32 -3.41
C GLN A 131 -9.07 -22.32 -4.56
N ALA A 132 -9.39 -21.86 -5.76
CA ALA A 132 -9.57 -22.70 -6.93
C ALA A 132 -8.31 -23.53 -7.31
N HIS A 133 -7.11 -23.03 -6.96
CA HIS A 133 -5.85 -23.76 -7.16
C HIS A 133 -5.42 -24.61 -5.95
N GLY A 134 -6.28 -24.74 -4.93
CA GLY A 134 -6.05 -25.57 -3.76
C GLY A 134 -4.97 -25.05 -2.80
N TYR A 135 -4.77 -23.73 -2.73
CA TYR A 135 -3.91 -23.08 -1.74
C TYR A 135 -4.67 -22.66 -0.49
N LEU A 136 -5.94 -22.24 -0.64
CA LEU A 136 -6.86 -22.01 0.47
C LEU A 136 -7.83 -23.17 0.59
N ARG A 137 -8.32 -23.41 1.81
CA ARG A 137 -9.26 -24.50 2.09
C ARG A 137 -10.59 -24.30 1.34
N ASP A 138 -11.15 -25.40 0.80
CA ASP A 138 -12.34 -25.36 -0.06
C ASP A 138 -13.63 -24.97 0.70
N GLU A 139 -13.68 -25.24 2.01
CA GLU A 139 -14.83 -24.90 2.86
C GLU A 139 -14.96 -23.42 3.18
N LEU A 140 -14.00 -22.57 2.78
CA LEU A 140 -14.11 -21.12 2.98
C LEU A 140 -15.18 -20.52 2.09
N GLU A 141 -16.11 -19.82 2.74
CA GLU A 141 -17.15 -19.07 2.04
C GLU A 141 -16.66 -17.68 1.63
N ARG A 142 -17.41 -17.01 0.78
CA ARG A 142 -17.12 -15.63 0.37
C ARG A 142 -16.97 -14.67 1.55
N ALA A 143 -17.76 -14.88 2.61
CA ALA A 143 -17.67 -14.07 3.82
C ALA A 143 -16.31 -14.21 4.54
N ASP A 144 -15.73 -15.41 4.51
CA ASP A 144 -14.40 -15.68 5.10
C ASP A 144 -13.30 -14.96 4.31
N LEU A 145 -13.39 -14.99 2.97
CA LEU A 145 -12.44 -14.28 2.10
C LEU A 145 -12.55 -12.75 2.28
N ASP A 146 -13.76 -12.21 2.41
CA ASP A 146 -13.98 -10.79 2.70
C ASP A 146 -13.44 -10.42 4.09
N TYR A 147 -13.58 -11.28 5.09
CA TYR A 147 -13.05 -11.08 6.43
C TYR A 147 -11.51 -11.14 6.44
N LEU A 148 -10.92 -12.11 5.78
CA LEU A 148 -9.46 -12.23 5.64
C LEU A 148 -8.87 -10.97 4.99
N MET A 149 -9.54 -10.44 3.98
CA MET A 149 -9.15 -9.22 3.32
C MET A 149 -9.23 -8.00 4.25
N LEU A 150 -10.31 -7.86 5.04
CA LEU A 150 -10.46 -6.81 6.05
C LEU A 150 -9.33 -6.89 7.08
N LEU A 151 -9.02 -8.09 7.59
CA LEU A 151 -7.93 -8.30 8.53
C LEU A 151 -6.58 -7.92 7.92
N SER A 152 -6.31 -8.31 6.68
CA SER A 152 -5.06 -7.99 5.99
C SER A 152 -4.84 -6.48 5.87
N VAL A 153 -5.87 -5.74 5.45
CA VAL A 153 -5.80 -4.26 5.38
C VAL A 153 -5.60 -3.66 6.77
N SER A 154 -6.34 -4.14 7.78
CA SER A 154 -6.25 -3.63 9.16
C SER A 154 -4.86 -3.85 9.75
N VAL A 155 -4.29 -5.04 9.60
CA VAL A 155 -2.95 -5.37 10.11
C VAL A 155 -1.87 -4.56 9.39
N ARG A 156 -1.93 -4.41 8.07
CA ARG A 156 -1.00 -3.58 7.30
C ARG A 156 -1.03 -2.13 7.77
N THR A 157 -2.24 -1.56 7.87
CA THR A 157 -2.45 -0.18 8.31
C THR A 157 -1.91 0.03 9.72
N PHE A 158 -2.31 -0.83 10.67
CA PHE A 158 -1.90 -0.71 12.06
C PHE A 158 -0.38 -0.91 12.22
N TYR A 159 0.22 -1.87 11.54
CA TYR A 159 1.65 -2.11 11.59
C TYR A 159 2.45 -0.87 11.17
N LEU A 160 2.06 -0.26 10.03
CA LEU A 160 2.73 0.94 9.52
C LEU A 160 2.51 2.18 10.40
N GLN A 161 1.37 2.28 11.08
CA GLN A 161 1.08 3.41 11.98
C GLN A 161 1.78 3.28 13.34
N TRP A 162 1.94 2.06 13.83
CA TRP A 162 2.44 1.80 15.19
C TRP A 162 3.96 1.79 15.29
N GLN A 163 4.64 1.35 14.25
CA GLN A 163 6.09 1.30 14.21
C GLN A 163 6.70 2.67 13.93
N SER A 164 7.83 2.98 14.57
CA SER A 164 8.60 4.16 14.16
C SER A 164 9.30 3.91 12.82
N PRO A 165 9.54 4.94 12.00
CA PRO A 165 10.21 4.77 10.71
C PRO A 165 11.55 4.02 10.80
N GLU A 166 12.30 4.19 11.91
CA GLU A 166 13.61 3.58 12.14
C GLU A 166 13.51 2.08 12.43
N THR A 167 12.34 1.60 12.89
CA THR A 167 12.11 0.19 13.24
C THR A 167 11.33 -0.58 12.17
N LEU A 168 10.85 0.12 11.15
CA LEU A 168 10.13 -0.50 10.03
C LEU A 168 11.07 -1.40 9.23
N GLN A 169 10.75 -2.70 9.18
CA GLN A 169 11.49 -3.70 8.41
C GLN A 169 10.55 -4.45 7.47
N ALA A 170 10.92 -4.51 6.19
CA ALA A 170 10.10 -5.11 5.15
C ALA A 170 9.80 -6.59 5.42
N GLN A 171 10.80 -7.36 5.89
CA GLN A 171 10.66 -8.79 6.21
C GLN A 171 9.67 -9.00 7.36
N ALA A 172 9.84 -8.29 8.47
CA ALA A 172 8.95 -8.38 9.63
C ALA A 172 7.52 -7.95 9.28
N PHE A 173 7.36 -6.92 8.46
CA PHE A 173 6.07 -6.51 7.91
C PHE A 173 5.42 -7.64 7.10
N ALA A 174 6.15 -8.22 6.15
CA ALA A 174 5.64 -9.27 5.29
C ALA A 174 5.30 -10.55 6.08
N GLN A 175 6.14 -10.97 7.02
CA GLN A 175 5.87 -12.09 7.92
C GLN A 175 4.59 -11.86 8.74
N THR A 176 4.43 -10.66 9.31
CA THR A 176 3.23 -10.31 10.10
C THR A 176 1.97 -10.34 9.26
N VAL A 177 1.99 -9.78 8.06
CA VAL A 177 0.84 -9.78 7.14
C VAL A 177 0.51 -11.19 6.67
N ASN A 178 1.50 -11.96 6.23
CA ASN A 178 1.28 -13.31 5.67
C ASN A 178 0.88 -14.34 6.72
N LYS A 179 1.22 -14.13 8.00
CA LYS A 179 0.79 -14.98 9.11
C LYS A 179 -0.74 -15.07 9.24
N LEU A 180 -1.46 -14.05 8.78
CA LEU A 180 -2.92 -14.06 8.74
C LEU A 180 -3.49 -15.16 7.85
N LEU A 181 -2.75 -15.62 6.84
CA LEU A 181 -3.18 -16.66 5.91
C LEU A 181 -3.15 -18.05 6.55
N VAL A 182 -2.25 -18.29 7.52
CA VAL A 182 -1.94 -19.62 8.06
C VAL A 182 -3.18 -20.42 8.45
N PRO A 183 -4.19 -19.88 9.16
CA PRO A 183 -5.39 -20.64 9.54
C PRO A 183 -6.24 -21.10 8.36
N TYR A 184 -6.05 -20.54 7.19
CA TYR A 184 -6.87 -20.75 5.98
C TYR A 184 -6.15 -21.59 4.92
N LEU A 185 -4.87 -21.93 5.12
CA LEU A 185 -4.06 -22.65 4.16
C LEU A 185 -4.41 -24.16 4.14
N THR A 186 -4.26 -24.78 2.96
CA THR A 186 -4.18 -26.24 2.81
C THR A 186 -2.80 -26.74 3.26
N GLU A 187 -2.63 -28.07 3.42
CA GLU A 187 -1.32 -28.67 3.73
C GLU A 187 -0.26 -28.32 2.68
N LYS A 188 -0.63 -28.36 1.40
CA LYS A 188 0.25 -27.97 0.29
C LYS A 188 0.73 -26.53 0.43
N ALA A 189 -0.16 -25.60 0.72
CA ALA A 189 0.15 -24.20 0.87
C ALA A 189 0.97 -23.92 2.14
N THR A 190 0.69 -24.62 3.24
CA THR A 190 1.46 -24.52 4.49
C THR A 190 2.93 -24.85 4.26
N ALA A 191 3.24 -25.93 3.53
CA ALA A 191 4.63 -26.27 3.19
C ALA A 191 5.35 -25.19 2.38
N THR A 192 4.64 -24.50 1.48
CA THR A 192 5.18 -23.37 0.72
C THR A 192 5.38 -22.14 1.59
N TYR A 193 4.40 -21.83 2.46
CA TYR A 193 4.51 -20.74 3.44
C TYR A 193 5.70 -20.94 4.38
N ASP A 194 5.89 -22.13 4.94
CA ASP A 194 6.98 -22.42 5.87
C ASP A 194 8.36 -22.26 5.22
N ARG A 195 8.50 -22.66 3.95
CA ARG A 195 9.73 -22.42 3.19
C ARG A 195 9.98 -20.94 2.99
N TRP A 196 8.96 -20.22 2.53
CA TRP A 196 9.03 -18.77 2.32
C TRP A 196 9.40 -18.06 3.62
N ASN A 197 8.72 -18.37 4.73
CA ASN A 197 8.95 -17.73 6.02
C ASN A 197 10.38 -17.92 6.55
N LYS A 198 10.97 -19.10 6.36
CA LYS A 198 12.37 -19.39 6.72
C LYS A 198 13.38 -18.56 5.91
N THR A 199 13.05 -18.18 4.68
CA THR A 199 13.94 -17.33 3.86
C THR A 199 13.91 -15.87 4.27
N GLN A 200 12.94 -15.46 5.08
CA GLN A 200 12.81 -14.09 5.57
C GLN A 200 13.54 -13.85 6.91
N ASP A 201 13.95 -14.91 7.62
CA ASP A 201 14.71 -14.75 8.86
C ASP A 201 16.10 -14.21 8.52
N PRO A 202 16.54 -13.09 9.13
CA PRO A 202 17.91 -12.59 8.94
C PRO A 202 18.88 -13.63 9.52
N MET A 203 19.84 -14.06 8.68
CA MET A 203 20.96 -14.88 9.15
C MET A 203 21.82 -14.12 10.16
#